data_7c1083bb1aa0cd98252eb307046f1ced
#
_entry.id   7c1083bb1aa0cd98252eb307046f1ced
#
_cell.length_a   1.000
_cell.length_b   1.000
_cell.length_c   1.000
_cell.angle_alpha   90.00
_cell.angle_beta   90.00
_cell.angle_gamma   90.00
#
_symmetry.space_group_name_H-M   'P 1'
#
loop_
_entity.id
_entity.type
_entity.pdbx_description
1 polymer ?
#
loop_
_entity_poly.entity_id
_entity_poly.type
_entity_poly.pdbx_seq_one_letter_code
_entity_poly.pdbx_strand_id
1 'polypeptide(L)'
;MEKVLHVGLDVGSTTVKIIVMDEIQNTIYKDYQRHFSDTKNTVCNVLENLAKMYPDNTFTIALTGSGAMSASKFLGVEFIQEVVSCKRSVEKYIPQTDVVIELGGEDAKIIYFGKSIEQRMNGTCAGGTGAFLDQMASLLHTDTAGLNELAKDYKTIYPIASRCGVFAKTDIQPLINEGAAKEDIAASIFQAVVNQTISGLACGRPIRGNVAFLGGPLSYLPELRKRFIETLNLTPEEVIVPEEAHLLVAKGAALDSLNTKPITVEELKQKIENLRNSQD
;
A
#
# COMPACT_ATOMS: atom_id res chain seq x y z
N MET A 1 -14.55 32.90 -3.89
CA MET A 1 -13.30 32.72 -3.10
C MET A 1 -12.62 31.49 -3.66
N GLU A 2 -11.38 31.62 -4.07
CA GLU A 2 -10.54 30.48 -4.43
C GLU A 2 -10.45 29.55 -3.21
N LYS A 3 -10.87 28.30 -3.39
CA LYS A 3 -10.78 27.30 -2.32
C LYS A 3 -9.42 26.62 -2.40
N VAL A 4 -8.80 26.43 -1.25
CA VAL A 4 -7.57 25.67 -1.15
C VAL A 4 -7.91 24.19 -1.04
N LEU A 5 -7.37 23.37 -1.94
CA LEU A 5 -7.50 21.92 -1.89
C LEU A 5 -6.19 21.29 -1.40
N HIS A 6 -6.29 20.28 -0.55
CA HIS A 6 -5.15 19.63 0.07
C HIS A 6 -4.91 18.28 -0.59
N VAL A 7 -3.73 18.11 -1.17
CA VAL A 7 -3.40 17.00 -2.06
C VAL A 7 -2.28 16.16 -1.47
N GLY A 8 -2.54 14.87 -1.33
CA GLY A 8 -1.54 13.87 -0.96
C GLY A 8 -1.36 12.85 -2.07
N LEU A 9 -0.11 12.67 -2.53
CA LEU A 9 0.25 11.59 -3.44
C LEU A 9 1.10 10.56 -2.70
N ASP A 10 0.71 9.30 -2.81
CA ASP A 10 1.54 8.16 -2.44
C ASP A 10 2.04 7.49 -3.73
N VAL A 11 3.34 7.66 -4.00
CA VAL A 11 4.02 7.11 -5.16
C VAL A 11 4.81 5.88 -4.71
N GLY A 12 4.14 4.74 -4.75
CA GLY A 12 4.74 3.45 -4.40
C GLY A 12 5.53 2.82 -5.55
N SER A 13 6.06 1.62 -5.32
CA SER A 13 6.85 0.86 -6.29
C SER A 13 6.05 0.38 -7.51
N THR A 14 4.73 0.21 -7.37
CA THR A 14 3.84 -0.31 -8.44
C THR A 14 2.65 0.60 -8.76
N THR A 15 2.34 1.55 -7.89
CA THR A 15 1.11 2.34 -7.96
C THR A 15 1.33 3.79 -7.57
N VAL A 16 0.55 4.69 -8.18
CA VAL A 16 0.38 6.09 -7.75
C VAL A 16 -1.04 6.23 -7.21
N LYS A 17 -1.15 6.80 -6.03
CA LYS A 17 -2.43 7.08 -5.36
C LYS A 17 -2.52 8.57 -5.09
N ILE A 18 -3.69 9.14 -5.28
CA ILE A 18 -3.96 10.54 -4.97
C ILE A 18 -5.18 10.65 -4.08
N ILE A 19 -5.09 11.53 -3.10
CA ILE A 19 -6.20 12.01 -2.28
C ILE A 19 -6.26 13.52 -2.40
N VAL A 20 -7.46 14.05 -2.61
CA VAL A 20 -7.74 15.49 -2.57
C VAL A 20 -8.78 15.73 -1.48
N MET A 21 -8.46 16.65 -0.60
CA MET A 21 -9.34 17.05 0.50
C MET A 21 -9.75 18.51 0.37
N ASP A 22 -10.94 18.84 0.82
CA ASP A 22 -11.41 20.19 0.99
C ASP A 22 -10.84 20.88 2.25
N GLU A 23 -11.17 22.15 2.45
CA GLU A 23 -10.72 22.99 3.58
C GLU A 23 -11.11 22.39 4.96
N ILE A 24 -12.17 21.59 5.03
CA ILE A 24 -12.59 20.89 6.25
C ILE A 24 -12.13 19.45 6.31
N GLN A 25 -11.18 19.10 5.40
CA GLN A 25 -10.48 17.81 5.32
C GLN A 25 -11.38 16.61 4.98
N ASN A 26 -12.47 16.83 4.26
CA ASN A 26 -13.22 15.75 3.61
C ASN A 26 -12.53 15.35 2.30
N THR A 27 -12.44 14.06 2.05
CA THR A 27 -11.98 13.55 0.75
C THR A 27 -13.03 13.86 -0.31
N ILE A 28 -12.67 14.69 -1.30
CA ILE A 28 -13.55 15.07 -2.43
C ILE A 28 -13.15 14.38 -3.74
N TYR A 29 -11.92 13.89 -3.83
CA TYR A 29 -11.45 13.10 -4.95
C TYR A 29 -10.39 12.10 -4.50
N LYS A 30 -10.37 10.94 -5.13
CA LYS A 30 -9.40 9.89 -4.92
C LYS A 30 -9.19 9.11 -6.21
N ASP A 31 -7.96 8.62 -6.41
CA ASP A 31 -7.63 7.73 -7.51
C ASP A 31 -6.49 6.78 -7.12
N TYR A 32 -6.43 5.65 -7.81
CA TYR A 32 -5.46 4.59 -7.62
C TYR A 32 -5.08 4.01 -8.98
N GLN A 33 -3.85 4.23 -9.41
CA GLN A 33 -3.36 3.81 -10.73
C GLN A 33 -2.10 2.95 -10.63
N ARG A 34 -2.02 1.86 -11.42
CA ARG A 34 -0.76 1.16 -11.66
C ARG A 34 0.07 1.94 -12.66
N HIS A 35 1.37 2.13 -12.38
CA HIS A 35 2.26 2.90 -13.26
C HIS A 35 3.07 2.04 -14.23
N PHE A 36 3.10 0.71 -14.08
CA PHE A 36 3.78 -0.22 -14.99
C PHE A 36 5.22 0.21 -15.32
N SER A 37 5.98 0.63 -14.32
CA SER A 37 7.34 1.20 -14.40
C SER A 37 7.44 2.58 -15.07
N ASP A 38 6.33 3.21 -15.45
CA ASP A 38 6.27 4.58 -15.95
C ASP A 38 5.74 5.53 -14.86
N THR A 39 6.46 5.61 -13.77
CA THR A 39 6.09 6.38 -12.58
C THR A 39 5.98 7.86 -12.88
N LYS A 40 6.95 8.42 -13.63
CA LYS A 40 7.01 9.85 -13.96
C LYS A 40 5.78 10.32 -14.73
N ASN A 41 5.47 9.66 -15.84
CA ASN A 41 4.30 10.04 -16.64
C ASN A 41 2.99 9.80 -15.89
N THR A 42 2.90 8.76 -15.07
CA THR A 42 1.71 8.52 -14.25
C THR A 42 1.47 9.65 -13.25
N VAL A 43 2.52 10.11 -12.55
CA VAL A 43 2.43 11.27 -11.64
C VAL A 43 2.02 12.53 -12.39
N CYS A 44 2.65 12.81 -13.55
CA CYS A 44 2.28 13.96 -14.39
C CYS A 44 0.80 13.91 -14.81
N ASN A 45 0.33 12.77 -15.29
CA ASN A 45 -1.05 12.60 -15.76
C ASN A 45 -2.08 12.77 -14.62
N VAL A 46 -1.79 12.23 -13.44
CA VAL A 46 -2.63 12.37 -12.24
C VAL A 46 -2.74 13.85 -11.85
N LEU A 47 -1.63 14.59 -11.83
CA LEU A 47 -1.63 16.02 -11.50
C LEU A 47 -2.25 16.90 -12.60
N GLU A 48 -2.09 16.57 -13.89
CA GLU A 48 -2.79 17.24 -14.98
C GLU A 48 -4.31 17.06 -14.91
N ASN A 49 -4.75 15.86 -14.56
CA ASN A 49 -6.17 15.59 -14.36
C ASN A 49 -6.72 16.40 -13.19
N LEU A 50 -5.96 16.51 -12.09
CA LEU A 50 -6.31 17.38 -10.97
C LEU A 50 -6.48 18.84 -11.41
N ALA A 51 -5.51 19.40 -12.14
CA ALA A 51 -5.56 20.76 -12.65
C ALA A 51 -6.74 21.02 -13.60
N LYS A 52 -7.14 20.02 -14.38
CA LYS A 52 -8.32 20.10 -15.27
C LYS A 52 -9.63 20.05 -14.49
N MET A 53 -9.71 19.22 -13.45
CA MET A 53 -10.93 19.07 -12.64
C MET A 53 -11.22 20.29 -11.75
N TYR A 54 -10.16 20.98 -11.31
CA TYR A 54 -10.26 22.08 -10.36
C TYR A 54 -9.52 23.33 -10.87
N PRO A 55 -9.97 23.92 -12.01
CA PRO A 55 -9.23 24.99 -12.69
C PRO A 55 -9.17 26.30 -11.90
N ASP A 56 -10.10 26.55 -10.99
CA ASP A 56 -10.24 27.79 -10.22
C ASP A 56 -9.78 27.63 -8.76
N ASN A 57 -9.04 26.55 -8.44
CA ASN A 57 -8.58 26.27 -7.08
C ASN A 57 -7.07 26.47 -6.93
N THR A 58 -6.63 26.65 -5.71
CA THR A 58 -5.22 26.53 -5.33
C THR A 58 -4.98 25.21 -4.61
N PHE A 59 -3.74 24.72 -4.59
CA PHE A 59 -3.41 23.41 -4.04
C PHE A 59 -2.26 23.51 -3.05
N THR A 60 -2.40 22.86 -1.91
CA THR A 60 -1.25 22.41 -1.12
C THR A 60 -0.95 20.96 -1.48
N ILE A 61 0.33 20.62 -1.68
CA ILE A 61 0.70 19.29 -2.19
C ILE A 61 1.84 18.71 -1.35
N ALA A 62 1.69 17.46 -0.93
CA ALA A 62 2.78 16.67 -0.37
C ALA A 62 2.83 15.28 -1.03
N LEU A 63 4.03 14.78 -1.23
CA LEU A 63 4.30 13.47 -1.79
C LEU A 63 4.89 12.54 -0.73
N THR A 64 4.52 11.27 -0.80
CA THR A 64 5.06 10.19 0.01
C THR A 64 5.22 8.91 -0.83
N GLY A 65 5.84 7.89 -0.27
CA GLY A 65 6.07 6.61 -0.94
C GLY A 65 7.49 6.47 -1.48
N SER A 66 7.88 5.22 -1.76
CA SER A 66 9.25 4.86 -2.16
C SER A 66 9.69 5.48 -3.50
N GLY A 67 8.76 5.74 -4.42
CA GLY A 67 9.00 6.37 -5.72
C GLY A 67 8.87 7.90 -5.72
N ALA A 68 8.51 8.54 -4.60
CA ALA A 68 8.12 9.95 -4.58
C ALA A 68 9.30 10.92 -4.50
N MET A 69 10.47 10.51 -4.02
CA MET A 69 11.56 11.42 -3.68
C MET A 69 12.08 12.21 -4.91
N SER A 70 12.28 11.54 -6.03
CA SER A 70 12.69 12.20 -7.28
C SER A 70 11.59 13.13 -7.78
N ALA A 71 10.35 12.66 -7.85
CA ALA A 71 9.21 13.45 -8.31
C ALA A 71 8.99 14.71 -7.45
N SER A 72 9.07 14.60 -6.11
CA SER A 72 8.90 15.74 -5.21
C SER A 72 9.96 16.82 -5.42
N LYS A 73 11.22 16.43 -5.68
CA LYS A 73 12.32 17.35 -5.96
C LYS A 73 12.06 18.16 -7.25
N PHE A 74 11.67 17.49 -8.34
CA PHE A 74 11.43 18.17 -9.62
C PHE A 74 10.14 19.00 -9.62
N LEU A 75 9.11 18.54 -8.92
CA LEU A 75 7.90 19.32 -8.68
C LEU A 75 8.14 20.50 -7.72
N GLY A 76 9.22 20.47 -6.93
CA GLY A 76 9.46 21.47 -5.89
C GLY A 76 8.34 21.49 -4.84
N VAL A 77 7.88 20.31 -4.41
CA VAL A 77 6.88 20.10 -3.36
C VAL A 77 7.46 19.26 -2.23
N GLU A 78 6.79 19.25 -1.08
CA GLU A 78 7.29 18.57 0.09
C GLU A 78 7.24 17.04 -0.06
N PHE A 79 8.33 16.38 0.33
CA PHE A 79 8.39 14.92 0.49
C PHE A 79 8.25 14.56 1.96
N ILE A 80 7.29 13.71 2.27
CA ILE A 80 7.04 13.19 3.61
C ILE A 80 7.41 11.71 3.66
N GLN A 81 8.15 11.30 4.67
CA GLN A 81 8.43 9.88 4.87
C GLN A 81 7.13 9.10 5.08
N GLU A 82 7.03 7.95 4.45
CA GLU A 82 5.81 7.14 4.43
C GLU A 82 5.31 6.76 5.83
N VAL A 83 6.23 6.45 6.76
CA VAL A 83 5.87 6.18 8.16
C VAL A 83 5.25 7.39 8.86
N VAL A 84 5.64 8.61 8.50
CA VAL A 84 5.08 9.85 9.05
C VAL A 84 3.66 10.05 8.51
N SER A 85 3.46 9.91 7.21
CA SER A 85 2.12 9.99 6.59
C SER A 85 1.20 8.88 7.10
N CYS A 86 1.70 7.65 7.24
CA CYS A 86 0.94 6.56 7.85
C CYS A 86 0.51 6.90 9.27
N LYS A 87 1.45 7.39 10.10
CA LYS A 87 1.15 7.83 11.47
C LYS A 87 0.06 8.88 11.49
N ARG A 88 0.19 9.92 10.67
CA ARG A 88 -0.77 11.04 10.63
C ARG A 88 -2.20 10.56 10.34
N SER A 89 -2.34 9.65 9.39
CA SER A 89 -3.64 9.10 9.04
C SER A 89 -4.19 8.13 10.10
N VAL A 90 -3.34 7.30 10.69
CA VAL A 90 -3.73 6.39 11.79
C VAL A 90 -4.23 7.20 12.98
N GLU A 91 -3.49 8.21 13.43
CA GLU A 91 -3.89 9.07 14.56
C GLU A 91 -5.23 9.78 14.32
N LYS A 92 -5.55 10.11 13.07
CA LYS A 92 -6.78 10.81 12.73
C LYS A 92 -7.98 9.88 12.53
N TYR A 93 -7.81 8.78 11.80
CA TYR A 93 -8.93 7.97 11.32
C TYR A 93 -9.14 6.68 12.10
N ILE A 94 -8.09 6.13 12.69
CA ILE A 94 -8.11 4.87 13.45
C ILE A 94 -7.21 4.96 14.71
N PRO A 95 -7.44 5.94 15.61
CA PRO A 95 -6.54 6.26 16.72
C PRO A 95 -6.36 5.13 17.73
N GLN A 96 -7.24 4.14 17.74
CA GLN A 96 -7.18 2.97 18.62
C GLN A 96 -6.16 1.91 18.16
N THR A 97 -5.45 2.13 17.03
CA THR A 97 -4.52 1.15 16.45
C THR A 97 -3.26 1.00 17.30
N ASP A 98 -2.91 -0.22 17.66
CA ASP A 98 -1.65 -0.58 18.32
C ASP A 98 -0.58 -1.01 17.31
N VAL A 99 -0.98 -1.74 16.27
CA VAL A 99 -0.08 -2.26 15.24
C VAL A 99 -0.71 -2.10 13.87
N VAL A 100 0.08 -1.66 12.91
CA VAL A 100 -0.26 -1.71 11.47
C VAL A 100 0.51 -2.84 10.81
N ILE A 101 -0.18 -3.67 10.04
CA ILE A 101 0.41 -4.55 9.03
C ILE A 101 0.04 -3.98 7.68
N GLU A 102 1.05 -3.60 6.90
CA GLU A 102 0.87 -3.05 5.55
C GLU A 102 1.57 -3.93 4.53
N LEU A 103 0.83 -4.34 3.50
CA LEU A 103 1.39 -5.02 2.34
C LEU A 103 1.25 -4.12 1.12
N GLY A 104 2.38 -3.72 0.57
CA GLY A 104 2.50 -2.95 -0.66
C GLY A 104 2.69 -3.83 -1.90
N GLY A 105 3.05 -3.19 -3.02
CA GLY A 105 3.40 -3.86 -4.27
C GLY A 105 4.67 -4.69 -4.16
N GLU A 106 5.72 -4.09 -3.60
CA GLU A 106 7.05 -4.73 -3.45
C GLU A 106 7.59 -4.67 -2.03
N ASP A 107 6.89 -4.02 -1.10
CA ASP A 107 7.27 -3.90 0.29
C ASP A 107 6.19 -4.43 1.23
N ALA A 108 6.63 -4.84 2.41
CA ALA A 108 5.79 -5.24 3.52
C ALA A 108 6.31 -4.54 4.78
N LYS A 109 5.42 -4.04 5.61
CA LYS A 109 5.76 -3.28 6.81
C LYS A 109 4.94 -3.72 8.00
N ILE A 110 5.56 -3.67 9.18
CA ILE A 110 4.88 -3.70 10.46
C ILE A 110 5.26 -2.41 11.21
N ILE A 111 4.25 -1.67 11.64
CA ILE A 111 4.44 -0.44 12.39
C ILE A 111 3.77 -0.60 13.76
N TYR A 112 4.55 -0.48 14.81
CA TYR A 112 4.08 -0.52 16.18
C TYR A 112 3.88 0.90 16.70
N PHE A 113 2.69 1.18 17.18
CA PHE A 113 2.34 2.44 17.82
C PHE A 113 2.47 2.32 19.33
N GLY A 114 2.98 3.35 19.99
CA GLY A 114 3.23 3.35 21.43
C GLY A 114 3.92 4.65 21.85
N LYS A 115 4.73 4.61 22.92
CA LYS A 115 5.53 5.78 23.35
C LYS A 115 6.47 6.27 22.25
N SER A 116 6.98 5.38 21.44
CA SER A 116 7.74 5.65 20.22
C SER A 116 7.21 4.76 19.11
N ILE A 117 7.24 5.26 17.87
CA ILE A 117 6.89 4.46 16.70
C ILE A 117 8.09 3.62 16.31
N GLU A 118 7.86 2.34 16.08
CA GLU A 118 8.85 1.42 15.52
C GLU A 118 8.32 0.84 14.22
N GLN A 119 9.03 1.09 13.13
CA GLN A 119 8.74 0.50 11.83
C GLN A 119 9.74 -0.61 11.53
N ARG A 120 9.24 -1.71 11.01
CA ARG A 120 10.01 -2.79 10.42
C ARG A 120 9.52 -3.03 9.01
N MET A 121 10.43 -3.18 8.08
CA MET A 121 10.14 -3.34 6.67
C MET A 121 11.02 -4.45 6.10
N ASN A 122 10.50 -5.21 5.13
CA ASN A 122 11.34 -6.13 4.37
C ASN A 122 12.42 -5.35 3.62
N GLY A 123 13.59 -5.97 3.46
CA GLY A 123 14.67 -5.39 2.68
C GLY A 123 14.44 -5.51 1.17
N THR A 124 15.40 -6.10 0.46
CA THR A 124 15.37 -6.22 -1.01
C THR A 124 14.53 -7.37 -1.57
N CYS A 125 13.92 -8.19 -0.72
CA CYS A 125 13.17 -9.36 -1.16
C CYS A 125 11.67 -9.06 -1.25
N ALA A 126 11.07 -9.23 -2.41
CA ALA A 126 9.64 -9.07 -2.65
C ALA A 126 8.77 -10.19 -2.03
N GLY A 127 9.35 -11.18 -1.33
CA GLY A 127 8.59 -12.23 -0.64
C GLY A 127 7.58 -11.66 0.33
N GLY A 128 6.34 -12.11 0.24
CA GLY A 128 5.25 -11.62 1.09
C GLY A 128 4.58 -10.32 0.62
N THR A 129 4.78 -9.91 -0.62
CA THR A 129 4.25 -8.66 -1.20
C THR A 129 3.27 -8.90 -2.34
N GLY A 130 2.67 -7.84 -2.89
CA GLY A 130 1.79 -7.93 -4.06
C GLY A 130 2.46 -8.56 -5.27
N ALA A 131 3.70 -8.20 -5.56
CA ALA A 131 4.47 -8.78 -6.67
C ALA A 131 4.72 -10.29 -6.48
N PHE A 132 4.95 -10.74 -5.26
CA PHE A 132 5.02 -12.17 -4.95
C PHE A 132 3.68 -12.86 -5.25
N LEU A 133 2.57 -12.26 -4.84
CA LEU A 133 1.23 -12.82 -5.09
C LEU A 133 0.90 -12.87 -6.59
N ASP A 134 1.22 -11.82 -7.35
CA ASP A 134 1.05 -11.81 -8.81
C ASP A 134 1.86 -12.95 -9.47
N GLN A 135 3.11 -13.15 -9.03
CA GLN A 135 3.96 -14.22 -9.53
C GLN A 135 3.41 -15.62 -9.20
N MET A 136 2.92 -15.82 -7.98
CA MET A 136 2.36 -17.11 -7.55
C MET A 136 1.02 -17.40 -8.22
N ALA A 137 0.16 -16.39 -8.40
CA ALA A 137 -1.10 -16.52 -9.12
C ALA A 137 -0.88 -17.01 -10.57
N SER A 138 0.16 -16.49 -11.23
CA SER A 138 0.53 -16.90 -12.59
C SER A 138 0.83 -18.40 -12.72
N LEU A 139 1.38 -19.04 -11.67
CA LEU A 139 1.65 -20.50 -11.66
C LEU A 139 0.36 -21.32 -11.66
N LEU A 140 -0.72 -20.78 -11.12
CA LEU A 140 -2.04 -21.41 -11.10
C LEU A 140 -2.91 -21.01 -12.31
N HIS A 141 -2.33 -20.24 -13.26
CA HIS A 141 -3.02 -19.67 -14.44
C HIS A 141 -4.20 -18.79 -14.05
N THR A 142 -4.00 -17.91 -13.06
CA THR A 142 -5.00 -16.95 -12.57
C THR A 142 -4.32 -15.62 -12.21
N ASP A 143 -5.09 -14.66 -11.73
CA ASP A 143 -4.63 -13.42 -11.12
C ASP A 143 -4.81 -13.46 -9.58
N THR A 144 -4.45 -12.38 -8.88
CA THR A 144 -4.57 -12.30 -7.43
C THR A 144 -6.02 -12.37 -6.95
N ALA A 145 -6.98 -11.85 -7.72
CA ALA A 145 -8.40 -11.95 -7.41
C ALA A 145 -8.87 -13.41 -7.51
N GLY A 146 -8.49 -14.11 -8.58
CA GLY A 146 -8.77 -15.54 -8.73
C GLY A 146 -8.07 -16.41 -7.69
N LEU A 147 -6.85 -16.02 -7.26
CA LEU A 147 -6.16 -16.68 -6.14
C LEU A 147 -6.97 -16.55 -4.84
N ASN A 148 -7.55 -15.36 -4.59
CA ASN A 148 -8.41 -15.14 -3.43
C ASN A 148 -9.71 -15.98 -3.51
N GLU A 149 -10.34 -16.08 -4.69
CA GLU A 149 -11.53 -16.91 -4.85
C GLU A 149 -11.25 -18.40 -4.61
N LEU A 150 -10.15 -18.92 -5.17
CA LEU A 150 -9.70 -20.29 -4.91
C LEU A 150 -9.49 -20.56 -3.43
N ALA A 151 -8.83 -19.64 -2.73
CA ALA A 151 -8.49 -19.83 -1.32
C ALA A 151 -9.69 -19.92 -0.37
N LYS A 152 -10.92 -19.67 -0.81
CA LYS A 152 -12.14 -19.78 0.02
C LYS A 152 -12.47 -21.22 0.39
N ASP A 153 -12.22 -22.17 -0.51
CA ASP A 153 -12.68 -23.55 -0.42
C ASP A 153 -11.57 -24.54 -0.06
N TYR A 154 -10.43 -24.03 0.45
CA TYR A 154 -9.30 -24.87 0.85
C TYR A 154 -9.65 -25.85 1.96
N LYS A 155 -8.97 -27.00 1.97
CA LYS A 155 -9.09 -28.04 2.98
C LYS A 155 -7.77 -28.32 3.69
N THR A 156 -6.66 -28.07 3.00
CA THR A 156 -5.30 -28.38 3.48
C THR A 156 -4.37 -27.19 3.24
N ILE A 157 -3.47 -26.94 4.18
CA ILE A 157 -2.38 -25.97 4.03
C ILE A 157 -1.07 -26.73 3.90
N TYR A 158 -0.41 -26.57 2.76
CA TYR A 158 0.92 -27.12 2.49
C TYR A 158 2.02 -26.21 3.00
N PRO A 159 3.14 -26.75 3.49
CA PRO A 159 4.32 -25.95 3.80
C PRO A 159 4.93 -25.41 2.50
N ILE A 160 4.94 -24.09 2.34
CA ILE A 160 5.59 -23.38 1.22
C ILE A 160 6.64 -22.44 1.79
N ALA A 161 7.85 -22.41 1.20
CA ALA A 161 8.91 -21.50 1.59
C ALA A 161 8.45 -20.05 1.47
N SER A 162 8.54 -19.31 2.56
CA SER A 162 7.99 -17.97 2.66
C SER A 162 8.98 -16.85 2.29
N ARG A 163 10.30 -17.12 2.36
CA ARG A 163 11.32 -16.06 2.25
C ARG A 163 11.70 -15.68 0.82
N CYS A 164 11.55 -16.59 -0.12
CA CYS A 164 12.04 -16.38 -1.48
C CYS A 164 11.04 -16.94 -2.50
N GLY A 165 10.63 -16.10 -3.46
CA GLY A 165 9.72 -16.51 -4.53
C GLY A 165 10.24 -17.69 -5.37
N VAL A 166 11.57 -17.83 -5.52
CA VAL A 166 12.18 -18.96 -6.23
C VAL A 166 11.95 -20.28 -5.47
N PHE A 167 12.18 -20.28 -4.16
CA PHE A 167 11.95 -21.48 -3.34
C PHE A 167 10.44 -21.76 -3.22
N ALA A 168 9.60 -20.75 -3.05
CA ALA A 168 8.15 -20.92 -3.06
C ALA A 168 7.68 -21.62 -4.35
N LYS A 169 8.20 -21.19 -5.51
CA LYS A 169 7.90 -21.81 -6.80
C LYS A 169 8.38 -23.27 -6.87
N THR A 170 9.54 -23.60 -6.28
CA THR A 170 10.07 -24.96 -6.21
C THR A 170 9.20 -25.87 -5.33
N ASP A 171 8.56 -25.33 -4.30
CA ASP A 171 7.63 -26.09 -3.44
C ASP A 171 6.25 -26.23 -4.10
N ILE A 172 5.78 -25.23 -4.82
CA ILE A 172 4.46 -25.25 -5.48
C ILE A 172 4.44 -26.17 -6.70
N GLN A 173 5.50 -26.20 -7.48
CA GLN A 173 5.52 -26.98 -8.73
C GLN A 173 5.29 -28.48 -8.55
N PRO A 174 5.89 -29.17 -7.56
CA PRO A 174 5.56 -30.55 -7.25
C PRO A 174 4.09 -30.76 -6.87
N LEU A 175 3.51 -29.86 -6.06
CA LEU A 175 2.10 -29.94 -5.67
C LEU A 175 1.17 -29.89 -6.88
N ILE A 176 1.46 -29.00 -7.86
CA ILE A 176 0.72 -28.94 -9.12
C ILE A 176 0.87 -30.24 -9.90
N ASN A 177 2.08 -30.78 -10.01
CA ASN A 177 2.36 -32.00 -10.77
C ASN A 177 1.71 -33.26 -10.12
N GLU A 178 1.59 -33.28 -8.81
CA GLU A 178 0.93 -34.34 -8.05
C GLU A 178 -0.60 -34.21 -8.03
N GLY A 179 -1.16 -33.14 -8.62
CA GLY A 179 -2.60 -32.91 -8.73
C GLY A 179 -3.23 -32.40 -7.43
N ALA A 180 -2.48 -31.72 -6.58
CA ALA A 180 -3.04 -31.07 -5.41
C ALA A 180 -4.10 -30.03 -5.82
N ALA A 181 -5.15 -29.88 -5.01
CA ALA A 181 -6.23 -28.94 -5.27
C ALA A 181 -5.71 -27.50 -5.35
N LYS A 182 -6.13 -26.74 -6.37
CA LYS A 182 -5.72 -25.34 -6.56
C LYS A 182 -6.13 -24.47 -5.36
N GLU A 183 -7.24 -24.79 -4.74
CA GLU A 183 -7.78 -24.17 -3.54
C GLU A 183 -6.78 -24.27 -2.37
N ASP A 184 -6.25 -25.46 -2.15
CA ASP A 184 -5.26 -25.73 -1.12
C ASP A 184 -3.93 -25.02 -1.39
N ILE A 185 -3.48 -25.01 -2.65
CA ILE A 185 -2.26 -24.30 -3.06
C ILE A 185 -2.44 -22.78 -2.87
N ALA A 186 -3.58 -22.22 -3.25
CA ALA A 186 -3.87 -20.80 -3.10
C ALA A 186 -3.86 -20.35 -1.63
N ALA A 187 -4.52 -21.10 -0.75
CA ALA A 187 -4.51 -20.83 0.68
C ALA A 187 -3.10 -21.01 1.29
N SER A 188 -2.31 -21.97 0.80
CA SER A 188 -0.93 -22.21 1.22
C SER A 188 0.01 -21.06 0.81
N ILE A 189 -0.20 -20.46 -0.37
CA ILE A 189 0.51 -19.26 -0.81
C ILE A 189 0.21 -18.10 0.14
N PHE A 190 -1.05 -17.88 0.51
CA PHE A 190 -1.42 -16.84 1.48
C PHE A 190 -0.79 -17.11 2.85
N GLN A 191 -0.77 -18.37 3.32
CA GLN A 191 -0.10 -18.71 4.56
C GLN A 191 1.41 -18.44 4.50
N ALA A 192 2.06 -18.66 3.36
CA ALA A 192 3.47 -18.34 3.19
C ALA A 192 3.72 -16.83 3.33
N VAL A 193 2.86 -15.97 2.75
CA VAL A 193 2.91 -14.50 2.92
C VAL A 193 2.78 -14.11 4.40
N VAL A 194 1.82 -14.69 5.10
CA VAL A 194 1.60 -14.46 6.54
C VAL A 194 2.84 -14.85 7.35
N ASN A 195 3.36 -16.03 7.11
CA ASN A 195 4.56 -16.55 7.80
C ASN A 195 5.77 -15.65 7.55
N GLN A 196 5.97 -15.18 6.31
CA GLN A 196 7.05 -14.26 5.96
C GLN A 196 6.91 -12.93 6.70
N THR A 197 5.72 -12.36 6.72
CA THR A 197 5.47 -11.08 7.40
C THR A 197 5.68 -11.21 8.90
N ILE A 198 5.11 -12.21 9.54
CA ILE A 198 5.20 -12.39 11.00
C ILE A 198 6.63 -12.77 11.40
N SER A 199 7.21 -13.83 10.83
CA SER A 199 8.54 -14.29 11.26
C SER A 199 9.67 -13.41 10.74
N GLY A 200 9.55 -12.90 9.53
CA GLY A 200 10.58 -12.08 8.88
C GLY A 200 10.64 -10.63 9.39
N LEU A 201 9.50 -10.03 9.70
CA LEU A 201 9.44 -8.62 10.12
C LEU A 201 9.25 -8.45 11.63
N ALA A 202 8.32 -9.18 12.24
CA ALA A 202 8.11 -9.04 13.68
C ALA A 202 9.31 -9.56 14.51
N CYS A 203 10.08 -10.54 13.97
CA CYS A 203 11.31 -11.03 14.59
C CYS A 203 11.14 -11.32 16.10
N GLY A 204 10.04 -11.99 16.46
CA GLY A 204 9.72 -12.33 17.85
C GLY A 204 9.04 -11.22 18.66
N ARG A 205 8.90 -10.01 18.16
CA ARG A 205 8.08 -8.99 18.81
C ARG A 205 6.60 -9.35 18.66
N PRO A 206 5.82 -9.42 19.74
CA PRO A 206 4.40 -9.76 19.65
C PRO A 206 3.61 -8.74 18.85
N ILE A 207 2.74 -9.20 17.95
CA ILE A 207 1.70 -8.41 17.30
C ILE A 207 0.44 -8.62 18.15
N ARG A 208 0.04 -7.61 18.88
CA ARG A 208 -1.07 -7.66 19.87
C ARG A 208 -1.81 -6.35 19.93
N GLY A 209 -3.05 -6.40 20.48
CA GLY A 209 -3.95 -5.27 20.58
C GLY A 209 -4.69 -5.05 19.26
N ASN A 210 -5.06 -3.83 18.98
CA ASN A 210 -5.81 -3.48 17.78
C ASN A 210 -4.90 -3.44 16.56
N VAL A 211 -5.08 -4.39 15.65
CA VAL A 211 -4.25 -4.57 14.45
C VAL A 211 -4.98 -4.03 13.23
N ALA A 212 -4.41 -2.99 12.61
CA ALA A 212 -4.92 -2.44 11.37
C ALA A 212 -4.23 -3.07 10.16
N PHE A 213 -5.03 -3.48 9.18
CA PHE A 213 -4.59 -4.08 7.92
C PHE A 213 -4.66 -3.04 6.80
N LEU A 214 -3.50 -2.65 6.26
CA LEU A 214 -3.35 -1.60 5.24
C LEU A 214 -2.69 -2.13 3.96
N GLY A 215 -2.75 -1.30 2.92
CA GLY A 215 -2.16 -1.60 1.62
C GLY A 215 -3.10 -2.36 0.68
N GLY A 216 -2.75 -2.41 -0.60
CA GLY A 216 -3.58 -3.00 -1.66
C GLY A 216 -3.90 -4.48 -1.42
N PRO A 217 -2.92 -5.37 -1.24
CA PRO A 217 -3.17 -6.79 -1.00
C PRO A 217 -4.14 -7.05 0.15
N LEU A 218 -3.98 -6.37 1.30
CA LEU A 218 -4.85 -6.58 2.46
C LEU A 218 -6.22 -5.90 2.31
N SER A 219 -6.35 -4.92 1.42
CA SER A 219 -7.65 -4.30 1.10
C SER A 219 -8.50 -5.20 0.19
N TYR A 220 -7.87 -5.79 -0.84
CA TYR A 220 -8.59 -6.48 -1.91
C TYR A 220 -8.64 -8.00 -1.78
N LEU A 221 -7.82 -8.61 -0.89
CA LEU A 221 -7.74 -10.06 -0.71
C LEU A 221 -8.21 -10.45 0.71
N PRO A 222 -9.52 -10.60 0.94
CA PRO A 222 -10.06 -10.94 2.26
C PRO A 222 -9.58 -12.30 2.79
N GLU A 223 -9.32 -13.30 1.93
CA GLU A 223 -8.81 -14.60 2.39
C GLU A 223 -7.35 -14.50 2.86
N LEU A 224 -6.52 -13.62 2.26
CA LEU A 224 -5.19 -13.32 2.78
C LEU A 224 -5.27 -12.67 4.17
N ARG A 225 -6.14 -11.68 4.33
CA ARG A 225 -6.38 -11.02 5.63
C ARG A 225 -6.87 -12.01 6.69
N LYS A 226 -7.80 -12.90 6.32
CA LYS A 226 -8.29 -13.98 7.18
C LYS A 226 -7.17 -14.89 7.67
N ARG A 227 -6.20 -15.24 6.81
CA ARG A 227 -5.03 -16.03 7.22
C ARG A 227 -4.18 -15.30 8.27
N PHE A 228 -4.01 -13.95 8.17
CA PHE A 228 -3.36 -13.18 9.22
C PHE A 228 -4.13 -13.25 10.54
N ILE A 229 -5.43 -13.01 10.50
CA ILE A 229 -6.32 -13.00 11.68
C ILE A 229 -6.24 -14.35 12.41
N GLU A 230 -6.36 -15.45 11.69
CA GLU A 230 -6.30 -16.80 12.25
C GLU A 230 -4.89 -17.13 12.80
N THR A 231 -3.82 -16.77 12.08
CA THR A 231 -2.44 -17.07 12.51
C THR A 231 -2.04 -16.26 13.75
N LEU A 232 -2.53 -15.03 13.86
CA LEU A 232 -2.27 -14.15 14.99
C LEU A 232 -3.25 -14.40 16.15
N ASN A 233 -4.28 -15.23 15.96
CA ASN A 233 -5.38 -15.49 16.90
C ASN A 233 -6.07 -14.18 17.36
N LEU A 234 -6.31 -13.25 16.43
CA LEU A 234 -6.99 -12.00 16.74
C LEU A 234 -8.49 -12.21 16.90
N THR A 235 -9.07 -11.55 17.90
CA THR A 235 -10.53 -11.47 18.04
C THR A 235 -11.11 -10.45 17.05
N PRO A 236 -12.41 -10.52 16.74
CA PRO A 236 -13.03 -9.55 15.82
C PRO A 236 -12.86 -8.08 16.27
N GLU A 237 -12.80 -7.83 17.58
CA GLU A 237 -12.64 -6.50 18.17
C GLU A 237 -11.22 -5.94 18.00
N GLU A 238 -10.22 -6.83 17.85
CA GLU A 238 -8.83 -6.46 17.62
C GLU A 238 -8.51 -6.19 16.15
N VAL A 239 -9.44 -6.48 15.24
CA VAL A 239 -9.24 -6.34 13.79
C VAL A 239 -9.75 -4.99 13.31
N ILE A 240 -8.86 -4.19 12.71
CA ILE A 240 -9.21 -2.92 12.08
C ILE A 240 -8.97 -3.03 10.58
N VAL A 241 -10.03 -2.90 9.79
CA VAL A 241 -9.97 -2.78 8.33
C VAL A 241 -10.64 -1.48 7.94
N PRO A 242 -9.87 -0.38 7.85
CA PRO A 242 -10.47 0.89 7.49
C PRO A 242 -11.02 0.86 6.07
N GLU A 243 -12.10 1.60 5.85
CA GLU A 243 -12.54 1.89 4.51
C GLU A 243 -11.41 2.58 3.73
N GLU A 244 -11.15 2.11 2.51
CA GLU A 244 -10.03 2.63 1.69
C GLU A 244 -8.65 2.44 2.34
N ALA A 245 -8.42 1.31 3.03
CA ALA A 245 -7.15 0.99 3.68
C ALA A 245 -5.93 1.14 2.76
N HIS A 246 -6.09 0.94 1.45
CA HIS A 246 -5.05 1.11 0.43
C HIS A 246 -4.71 2.58 0.13
N LEU A 247 -5.53 3.55 0.56
CA LEU A 247 -5.33 4.99 0.37
C LEU A 247 -4.92 5.72 1.65
N LEU A 248 -4.81 5.00 2.78
CA LEU A 248 -4.62 5.65 4.08
C LEU A 248 -3.32 6.45 4.15
N VAL A 249 -2.25 5.95 3.52
CA VAL A 249 -0.96 6.65 3.47
C VAL A 249 -1.07 7.94 2.64
N ALA A 250 -1.77 7.90 1.50
CA ALA A 250 -2.03 9.09 0.70
C ALA A 250 -2.91 10.11 1.45
N LYS A 251 -3.87 9.65 2.27
CA LYS A 251 -4.65 10.53 3.18
C LYS A 251 -3.72 11.23 4.18
N GLY A 252 -2.75 10.51 4.73
CA GLY A 252 -1.73 11.11 5.62
C GLY A 252 -0.92 12.20 4.92
N ALA A 253 -0.45 11.96 3.70
CA ALA A 253 0.25 12.97 2.92
C ALA A 253 -0.63 14.20 2.64
N ALA A 254 -1.93 14.01 2.34
CA ALA A 254 -2.86 15.13 2.17
C ALA A 254 -3.02 15.96 3.46
N LEU A 255 -3.04 15.30 4.63
CA LEU A 255 -3.05 16.01 5.92
C LEU A 255 -1.73 16.73 6.19
N ASP A 256 -0.60 16.17 5.80
CA ASP A 256 0.70 16.83 5.96
C ASP A 256 0.82 18.04 5.02
N SER A 257 0.19 18.01 3.83
CA SER A 257 0.18 19.11 2.87
C SER A 257 -0.46 20.39 3.41
N LEU A 258 -1.32 20.31 4.44
CA LEU A 258 -1.92 21.47 5.11
C LEU A 258 -0.89 22.52 5.58
N ASN A 259 0.33 22.08 5.86
CA ASN A 259 1.42 22.95 6.33
C ASN A 259 2.27 23.50 5.18
N THR A 260 1.97 23.15 3.93
CA THR A 260 2.72 23.61 2.76
C THR A 260 2.11 24.89 2.17
N LYS A 261 2.92 25.61 1.39
CA LYS A 261 2.44 26.83 0.72
C LYS A 261 1.48 26.46 -0.44
N PRO A 262 0.28 27.08 -0.51
CA PRO A 262 -0.60 26.89 -1.65
C PRO A 262 0.05 27.35 -2.96
N ILE A 263 -0.22 26.64 -4.05
CA ILE A 263 0.18 26.94 -5.41
C ILE A 263 -1.03 27.06 -6.32
N THR A 264 -0.94 27.90 -7.35
CA THR A 264 -1.99 28.05 -8.36
C THR A 264 -1.98 26.90 -9.37
N VAL A 265 -3.02 26.81 -10.20
CA VAL A 265 -3.08 25.84 -11.31
C VAL A 265 -1.94 26.08 -12.32
N GLU A 266 -1.59 27.34 -12.59
CA GLU A 266 -0.51 27.70 -13.50
C GLU A 266 0.86 27.27 -12.95
N GLU A 267 1.10 27.53 -11.66
CA GLU A 267 2.31 27.04 -10.99
C GLU A 267 2.38 25.51 -10.98
N LEU A 268 1.25 24.82 -10.77
CA LEU A 268 1.18 23.36 -10.84
C LEU A 268 1.53 22.87 -12.26
N LYS A 269 0.99 23.45 -13.30
CA LYS A 269 1.32 23.09 -14.70
C LYS A 269 2.81 23.26 -15.00
N GLN A 270 3.40 24.37 -14.57
CA GLN A 270 4.85 24.61 -14.74
C GLN A 270 5.69 23.54 -13.99
N LYS A 271 5.27 23.16 -12.80
CA LYS A 271 5.94 22.11 -12.01
C LYS A 271 5.83 20.74 -12.70
N ILE A 272 4.68 20.42 -13.29
CA ILE A 272 4.48 19.19 -14.05
C ILE A 272 5.41 19.15 -15.27
N GLU A 273 5.55 20.27 -16.01
CA GLU A 273 6.49 20.36 -17.11
C GLU A 273 7.94 20.15 -16.67
N ASN A 274 8.34 20.73 -15.53
CA ASN A 274 9.66 20.53 -14.95
C ASN A 274 9.93 19.03 -14.65
N LEU A 275 8.95 18.34 -14.05
CA LEU A 275 9.05 16.89 -13.81
C LEU A 275 9.13 16.11 -15.13
N ARG A 276 8.28 16.44 -16.11
CA ARG A 276 8.23 15.74 -17.40
C ARG A 276 9.54 15.85 -18.16
N ASN A 277 10.18 17.02 -18.12
CA ASN A 277 11.44 17.33 -18.81
C ASN A 277 12.68 16.95 -18.00
N SER A 278 12.54 16.43 -16.77
CA SER A 278 13.67 15.97 -15.98
C SER A 278 14.37 14.78 -16.65
N GLN A 279 15.70 14.81 -16.66
CA GLN A 279 16.50 13.63 -16.99
C GLN A 279 16.68 12.84 -15.69
N ASP A 280 16.24 11.58 -15.70
CA ASP A 280 16.47 10.62 -14.61
C ASP A 280 17.93 10.20 -14.57
#